data_c2fb9b3956704e7ef5b6529c7c63f59c
#
_entry.id   c2fb9b3956704e7ef5b6529c7c63f59c
#
_cell.length_a   1.000
_cell.length_b   1.000
_cell.length_c   1.000
_cell.angle_alpha   90.00
_cell.angle_beta   90.00
_cell.angle_gamma   90.00
#
_symmetry.space_group_name_H-M   'P 1'
#
loop_
_entity.id
_entity.type
_entity.pdbx_description
1 polymer ?
#
loop_
_entity_poly.entity_id
_entity_poly.type
_entity_poly.pdbx_seq_one_letter_code
_entity_poly.pdbx_strand_id
1 'polypeptide(L)'
;MRERIRYHYQGNAEGSTLRLSLGCLLSEELDIELRRIGSGKRMTFVEGEEALSQWMADNAYVCWEQDDAPWVRERELIEELPLPLNLDANKSNPFAATLSGLRHSAREVARELPVVPNKWTHYQ
;
A
#
# COMPACT_ATOMS: atom_id res chain seq x y z
N MET A 1 -15.31 -2.18 9.04
CA MET A 1 -15.03 -2.74 7.71
C MET A 1 -15.12 -1.70 6.59
N ARG A 2 -16.24 -0.97 6.49
CA ARG A 2 -16.41 0.06 5.44
C ARG A 2 -15.33 1.15 5.48
N GLU A 3 -15.02 1.65 6.66
CA GLU A 3 -14.01 2.70 6.83
C GLU A 3 -12.63 2.23 6.41
N ARG A 4 -12.29 0.98 6.73
CA ARG A 4 -11.02 0.39 6.38
C ARG A 4 -10.89 0.23 4.87
N ILE A 5 -11.95 -0.24 4.21
CA ILE A 5 -12.00 -0.35 2.75
C ILE A 5 -11.87 1.01 2.09
N ARG A 6 -12.61 2.00 2.60
CA ARG A 6 -12.53 3.37 2.09
C ARG A 6 -11.12 3.92 2.21
N TYR A 7 -10.44 3.66 3.32
CA TYR A 7 -9.07 4.12 3.52
C TYR A 7 -8.11 3.52 2.48
N HIS A 8 -8.26 2.23 2.17
CA HIS A 8 -7.42 1.61 1.14
C HIS A 8 -7.61 2.28 -0.22
N TYR A 9 -8.82 2.70 -0.55
CA TYR A 9 -9.09 3.37 -1.84
C TYR A 9 -8.73 4.85 -1.85
N GLN A 10 -8.81 5.54 -0.72
CA GLN A 10 -8.72 7.01 -0.64
C GLN A 10 -7.65 7.53 0.32
N GLY A 11 -7.02 6.65 1.08
CA GLY A 11 -5.99 7.03 2.04
C GLY A 11 -4.61 7.21 1.40
N ASN A 12 -3.58 6.87 2.15
CA ASN A 12 -2.21 6.96 1.66
C ASN A 12 -1.36 5.77 2.11
N ALA A 13 -0.13 5.69 1.58
CA ALA A 13 0.77 4.55 1.82
C ALA A 13 1.20 4.43 3.28
N GLU A 14 1.19 5.50 4.06
CA GLU A 14 1.58 5.44 5.46
C GLU A 14 0.59 4.62 6.29
N GLY A 15 -0.70 4.82 6.07
CA GLY A 15 -1.76 4.15 6.81
C GLY A 15 -2.29 2.89 6.15
N SER A 16 -1.85 2.57 4.93
CA SER A 16 -2.32 1.40 4.19
C SER A 16 -1.16 0.65 3.57
N THR A 17 -0.85 -0.51 4.13
CA THR A 17 0.17 -1.40 3.58
C THR A 17 -0.19 -1.88 2.18
N LEU A 18 -1.48 -2.06 1.90
CA LEU A 18 -1.96 -2.39 0.56
C LEU A 18 -1.58 -1.30 -0.44
N ARG A 19 -1.83 -0.05 -0.10
CA ARG A 19 -1.47 1.08 -0.97
C ARG A 19 0.03 1.17 -1.18
N LEU A 20 0.82 0.96 -0.12
CA LEU A 20 2.28 0.97 -0.23
C LEU A 20 2.74 -0.11 -1.21
N SER A 21 2.24 -1.31 -1.06
CA SER A 21 2.62 -2.44 -1.92
C SER A 21 2.21 -2.21 -3.38
N LEU A 22 0.96 -1.81 -3.61
CA LEU A 22 0.47 -1.53 -4.97
C LEU A 22 1.21 -0.37 -5.61
N GLY A 23 1.46 0.69 -4.85
CA GLY A 23 2.19 1.84 -5.36
C GLY A 23 3.62 1.50 -5.76
N CYS A 24 4.30 0.66 -4.99
CA CYS A 24 5.64 0.19 -5.35
C CYS A 24 5.62 -0.67 -6.60
N LEU A 25 4.63 -1.55 -6.75
CA LEU A 25 4.48 -2.39 -7.93
C LEU A 25 4.13 -1.59 -9.19
N LEU A 26 3.35 -0.54 -9.05
CA LEU A 26 2.84 0.26 -10.14
C LEU A 26 3.63 1.56 -10.35
N SER A 27 4.75 1.73 -9.66
CA SER A 27 5.48 3.00 -9.65
C SER A 27 5.91 3.45 -11.05
N GLU A 28 6.35 2.56 -11.89
CA GLU A 28 6.75 2.89 -13.26
C GLU A 28 5.53 3.17 -14.13
N GLU A 29 4.50 2.34 -14.04
CA GLU A 29 3.30 2.47 -14.84
C GLU A 29 2.53 3.76 -14.55
N LEU A 30 2.45 4.14 -13.27
CA LEU A 30 1.74 5.34 -12.84
C LEU A 30 2.64 6.57 -12.71
N ASP A 31 3.94 6.39 -12.87
CA ASP A 31 4.93 7.45 -12.70
C ASP A 31 4.81 8.10 -11.31
N ILE A 32 4.81 7.27 -10.27
CA ILE A 32 4.70 7.69 -8.88
C ILE A 32 5.93 7.25 -8.09
N GLU A 33 6.24 7.99 -7.04
CA GLU A 33 7.44 7.76 -6.24
C GLU A 33 7.15 7.97 -4.76
N LEU A 34 7.63 7.05 -3.94
CA LEU A 34 7.53 7.17 -2.49
C LEU A 34 8.47 8.27 -2.01
N ARG A 35 7.96 9.18 -1.19
CA ARG A 35 8.72 10.33 -0.67
C ARG A 35 8.50 10.51 0.82
N ARG A 36 9.52 11.00 1.51
CA ARG A 36 9.36 11.42 2.91
C ARG A 36 8.62 12.75 2.94
N ILE A 37 7.72 12.90 3.92
CA ILE A 37 6.94 14.13 4.10
C ILE A 37 7.06 14.63 5.54
N GLY A 38 6.73 15.89 5.73
CA GLY A 38 6.68 16.53 7.05
C GLY A 38 8.00 16.49 7.78
N SER A 39 8.07 15.76 8.89
CA SER A 39 9.28 15.63 9.71
C SER A 39 10.34 14.71 9.09
N GLY A 40 10.00 14.03 8.00
CA GLY A 40 10.88 13.07 7.35
C GLY A 40 10.74 11.64 7.85
N LYS A 41 9.83 11.38 8.79
CA LYS A 41 9.55 10.04 9.31
C LYS A 41 8.43 9.33 8.57
N ARG A 42 7.56 10.10 7.94
CA ARG A 42 6.40 9.57 7.21
C ARG A 42 6.71 9.49 5.73
N MET A 43 6.19 8.47 5.07
CA MET A 43 6.39 8.27 3.63
C MET A 43 5.06 8.06 2.94
N THR A 44 4.82 8.80 1.86
CA THR A 44 3.64 8.63 0.99
C THR A 44 4.07 8.80 -0.46
N PHE A 45 3.16 8.53 -1.40
CA PHE A 45 3.39 8.82 -2.82
C PHE A 45 3.08 10.27 -3.18
N VAL A 46 2.71 11.09 -2.17
CA VAL A 46 2.40 12.52 -2.32
C VAL A 46 1.30 12.72 -3.38
N GLU A 47 1.58 13.44 -4.46
CA GLU A 47 0.63 13.61 -5.56
C GLU A 47 0.27 12.29 -6.23
N GLY A 48 1.17 11.32 -6.21
CA GLY A 48 0.95 10.00 -6.76
C GLY A 48 -0.12 9.20 -6.05
N GLU A 49 -0.49 9.56 -4.81
CA GLU A 49 -1.58 8.91 -4.10
C GLU A 49 -2.91 9.05 -4.87
N GLU A 50 -3.12 10.18 -5.51
CA GLU A 50 -4.32 10.40 -6.31
C GLU A 50 -4.36 9.48 -7.54
N ALA A 51 -3.23 9.34 -8.23
CA ALA A 51 -3.12 8.42 -9.37
C ALA A 51 -3.36 6.98 -8.94
N LEU A 52 -2.84 6.59 -7.78
CA LEU A 52 -3.05 5.25 -7.23
C LEU A 52 -4.53 5.02 -6.87
N SER A 53 -5.18 6.01 -6.27
CA SER A 53 -6.61 5.94 -5.96
C SER A 53 -7.44 5.75 -7.22
N GLN A 54 -7.11 6.46 -8.29
CA GLN A 54 -7.81 6.32 -9.57
C GLN A 54 -7.61 4.94 -10.17
N TRP A 55 -6.38 4.44 -10.14
CA TRP A 55 -6.09 3.08 -10.62
C TRP A 55 -6.89 2.03 -9.86
N MET A 56 -6.97 2.17 -8.54
CA MET A 56 -7.73 1.23 -7.70
C MET A 56 -9.23 1.30 -8.02
N ALA A 57 -9.76 2.51 -8.21
CA ALA A 57 -11.18 2.68 -8.57
C ALA A 57 -11.51 2.00 -9.90
N ASP A 58 -10.57 2.05 -10.85
CA ASP A 58 -10.79 1.50 -12.19
C ASP A 58 -10.52 -0.01 -12.27
N ASN A 59 -9.63 -0.55 -11.43
CA ASN A 59 -9.11 -1.90 -11.59
C ASN A 59 -9.29 -2.84 -10.40
N ALA A 60 -9.55 -2.31 -9.21
CA ALA A 60 -9.65 -3.13 -8.02
C ALA A 60 -11.11 -3.37 -7.61
N TYR A 61 -11.38 -4.59 -7.16
CA TYR A 61 -12.70 -4.98 -6.70
C TYR A 61 -12.62 -5.48 -5.27
N VAL A 62 -13.67 -5.20 -4.48
CA VAL A 62 -13.75 -5.64 -3.10
C VAL A 62 -14.72 -6.81 -3.00
N CYS A 63 -14.27 -7.86 -2.33
CA CYS A 63 -15.09 -9.00 -2.01
C CYS A 63 -14.97 -9.24 -0.51
N TRP A 64 -16.08 -9.48 0.16
CA TRP A 64 -16.03 -9.78 1.58
C TRP A 64 -17.01 -10.89 1.94
N GLU A 65 -16.75 -11.56 3.05
CA GLU A 65 -17.68 -12.52 3.63
C GLU A 65 -17.93 -12.15 5.10
N GLN A 66 -19.12 -12.49 5.59
CA GLN A 66 -19.44 -12.29 6.99
C GLN A 66 -19.01 -13.51 7.79
N ASP A 67 -18.37 -13.25 8.94
CA ASP A 67 -17.90 -14.31 9.82
C ASP A 67 -17.89 -13.79 11.26
N ASP A 68 -18.22 -14.65 12.21
CA ASP A 68 -18.25 -14.30 13.64
C ASP A 68 -16.85 -14.09 14.20
N ALA A 69 -15.85 -14.69 13.59
CA ALA A 69 -14.45 -14.56 13.99
C ALA A 69 -13.59 -14.23 12.76
N PRO A 70 -13.67 -12.98 12.22
CA PRO A 70 -13.00 -12.61 10.98
C PRO A 70 -11.48 -12.80 11.02
N TRP A 71 -10.84 -12.64 12.17
CA TRP A 71 -9.40 -12.85 12.31
C TRP A 71 -8.99 -14.30 12.08
N VAL A 72 -9.82 -15.27 12.48
CA VAL A 72 -9.58 -16.70 12.25
C VAL A 72 -9.75 -17.01 10.76
N ARG A 73 -10.82 -16.48 10.16
CA ARG A 73 -11.11 -16.69 8.73
C ARG A 73 -10.04 -16.06 7.84
N GLU A 74 -9.53 -14.89 8.23
CA GLU A 74 -8.43 -14.24 7.52
C GLU A 74 -7.21 -15.15 7.49
N ARG A 75 -6.84 -15.73 8.62
CA ARG A 75 -5.70 -16.64 8.71
C ARG A 75 -5.88 -17.88 7.83
N GLU A 76 -7.08 -18.46 7.85
CA GLU A 76 -7.41 -19.61 7.00
C GLU A 76 -7.25 -19.27 5.53
N LEU A 77 -7.74 -18.10 5.10
CA LEU A 77 -7.65 -17.66 3.71
C LEU A 77 -6.19 -17.41 3.29
N ILE A 78 -5.38 -16.85 4.17
CA ILE A 78 -3.95 -16.63 3.89
C ILE A 78 -3.23 -17.96 3.70
N GLU A 79 -3.57 -18.97 4.48
CA GLU A 79 -2.99 -20.31 4.36
C GLU A 79 -3.44 -21.04 3.09
N GLU A 80 -4.70 -20.87 2.70
CA GLU A 80 -5.29 -21.57 1.55
C GLU A 80 -5.03 -20.91 0.20
N LEU A 81 -4.91 -19.57 0.18
CA LEU A 81 -4.85 -18.81 -1.08
C LEU A 81 -3.46 -18.22 -1.31
N PRO A 82 -3.03 -18.16 -2.60
CA PRO A 82 -1.81 -17.44 -2.93
C PRO A 82 -2.07 -15.92 -2.93
N LEU A 83 -1.84 -15.28 -1.79
CA LEU A 83 -2.09 -13.85 -1.59
C LEU A 83 -0.76 -13.09 -1.64
N PRO A 84 -0.29 -12.67 -2.83
CA PRO A 84 1.06 -12.14 -3.01
C PRO A 84 1.34 -10.84 -2.26
N LEU A 85 0.31 -10.07 -1.88
CA LEU A 85 0.49 -8.80 -1.18
C LEU A 85 0.46 -8.93 0.34
N ASN A 86 0.14 -10.11 0.89
CA ASN A 86 0.13 -10.37 2.32
C ASN A 86 1.47 -10.95 2.76
N LEU A 87 2.40 -10.09 3.22
CA LEU A 87 3.73 -10.54 3.59
C LEU A 87 3.81 -11.24 4.94
N ASP A 88 3.13 -10.70 5.96
CA ASP A 88 3.33 -11.13 7.35
C ASP A 88 3.03 -12.61 7.60
N ALA A 89 1.94 -13.11 7.07
CA ALA A 89 1.54 -14.50 7.27
C ALA A 89 1.79 -15.37 6.05
N ASN A 90 2.51 -14.87 5.07
CA ASN A 90 2.68 -15.52 3.77
C ASN A 90 4.12 -15.44 3.24
N LYS A 91 5.08 -15.50 4.17
CA LYS A 91 6.50 -15.36 3.83
C LYS A 91 7.04 -16.49 2.95
N SER A 92 6.34 -17.62 2.90
CA SER A 92 6.72 -18.73 2.03
C SER A 92 6.30 -18.52 0.58
N ASN A 93 5.47 -17.52 0.29
CA ASN A 93 5.07 -17.20 -1.07
C ASN A 93 6.29 -16.69 -1.85
N PRO A 94 6.59 -17.24 -3.04
CA PRO A 94 7.76 -16.80 -3.83
C PRO A 94 7.77 -15.29 -4.14
N PHE A 95 6.60 -14.67 -4.22
CA PHE A 95 6.50 -13.24 -4.49
C PHE A 95 6.86 -12.37 -3.29
N ALA A 96 6.91 -12.93 -2.08
CA ALA A 96 7.22 -12.18 -0.86
C ALA A 96 8.59 -11.49 -0.95
N ALA A 97 9.60 -12.19 -1.45
CA ALA A 97 10.94 -11.63 -1.60
C ALA A 97 10.96 -10.49 -2.63
N THR A 98 10.25 -10.64 -3.74
CA THR A 98 10.14 -9.60 -4.77
C THR A 98 9.47 -8.35 -4.22
N LEU A 99 8.33 -8.51 -3.55
CA LEU A 99 7.59 -7.39 -2.98
C LEU A 99 8.38 -6.69 -1.87
N SER A 100 9.01 -7.44 -0.99
CA SER A 100 9.89 -6.90 0.05
C SER A 100 11.02 -6.07 -0.55
N GLY A 101 11.65 -6.58 -1.61
CA GLY A 101 12.72 -5.88 -2.32
C GLY A 101 12.25 -4.58 -2.94
N LEU A 102 11.08 -4.57 -3.57
CA LEU A 102 10.50 -3.36 -4.17
C LEU A 102 10.20 -2.30 -3.10
N ARG A 103 9.62 -2.70 -1.98
CA ARG A 103 9.33 -1.79 -0.86
C ARG A 103 10.60 -1.24 -0.24
N HIS A 104 11.61 -2.10 -0.06
CA HIS A 104 12.91 -1.68 0.47
C HIS A 104 13.57 -0.66 -0.45
N SER A 105 13.63 -0.94 -1.75
CA SER A 105 14.23 -0.04 -2.75
C SER A 105 13.50 1.31 -2.79
N ALA A 106 12.18 1.30 -2.75
CA ALA A 106 11.38 2.52 -2.74
C ALA A 106 11.71 3.39 -1.52
N ARG A 107 11.84 2.77 -0.34
CA ARG A 107 12.19 3.48 0.89
C ARG A 107 13.61 4.04 0.86
N GLU A 108 14.56 3.29 0.30
CA GLU A 108 15.94 3.76 0.17
C GLU A 108 16.01 4.99 -0.73
N VAL A 109 15.35 4.97 -1.86
CA VAL A 109 15.29 6.13 -2.77
C VAL A 109 14.62 7.31 -2.06
N ALA A 110 13.53 7.07 -1.32
CA ALA A 110 12.86 8.14 -0.57
C ALA A 110 13.77 8.79 0.46
N ARG A 111 14.66 8.01 1.08
CA ARG A 111 15.63 8.55 2.06
C ARG A 111 16.72 9.38 1.41
N GLU A 112 17.04 9.11 0.17
CA GLU A 112 18.05 9.87 -0.58
C GLU A 112 17.50 11.18 -1.13
N LEU A 113 16.21 11.28 -1.33
CA LEU A 113 15.55 12.45 -1.87
C LEU A 113 15.17 13.45 -0.77
N PRO A 114 15.05 14.75 -1.09
CA PRO A 114 14.63 15.76 -0.11
C PRO A 114 13.25 15.45 0.46
N VAL A 115 13.02 15.88 1.71
CA VAL A 115 11.72 15.78 2.34
C VAL A 115 10.76 16.75 1.66
N VAL A 116 9.56 16.27 1.31
CA VAL A 116 8.51 17.11 0.72
C VAL A 116 7.84 17.91 1.83
N PRO A 117 7.64 19.24 1.64
CA PRO A 117 7.02 20.07 2.66
C PRO A 117 5.62 19.60 3.04
N ASN A 118 5.30 19.76 4.34
CA ASN A 118 4.03 19.32 4.91
C ASN A 118 2.80 20.07 4.36
N LYS A 119 3.02 21.17 3.67
CA LYS A 119 1.93 21.96 3.06
C LYS A 119 1.08 21.15 2.07
N TRP A 120 1.59 20.04 1.58
CA TRP A 120 0.84 19.15 0.70
C TRP A 120 -0.37 18.51 1.37
N THR A 121 -0.35 18.42 2.70
CA THR A 121 -1.48 17.87 3.45
C THR A 121 -2.70 18.76 3.42
N HIS A 122 -2.55 20.05 3.11
CA HIS A 122 -3.65 21.00 3.06
C HIS A 122 -4.51 20.89 1.80
N TYR A 123 -4.06 20.16 0.81
CA TYR A 123 -4.75 20.01 -0.47
C TYR A 123 -5.47 18.67 -0.62
N GLN A 124 -5.52 17.92 0.44
CA GLN A 124 -6.14 16.58 0.44
C GLN A 124 -7.53 16.60 1.01
#